data_9c642b4551faf6eefa66bc0ee00872d3
#
_entry.id   9c642b4551faf6eefa66bc0ee00872d3
#
_cell.length_a   1.000
_cell.length_b   1.000
_cell.length_c   1.000
_cell.angle_alpha   90.00
_cell.angle_beta   90.00
_cell.angle_gamma   90.00
#
_symmetry.space_group_name_H-M   'P 1'
#
loop_
_entity.id
_entity.type
_entity.pdbx_description
1 polymer ?
#
loop_
_entity_poly.entity_id
_entity_poly.type
_entity_poly.pdbx_seq_one_letter_code
_entity_poly.pdbx_strand_id
1 'polypeptide(L)'
;MVTLVTPREAVLRGRRGDAVRVWWDAFRVHRRGQAAVHDRQRQRLADLVAFAREHSAFYRELYRGLPQGIDDVTLLPVTDKRQLMARFDDVPTDPAVTRSAVEDFVADPARIGKRFAGKYLVATTAGTTGARGLFVLDDRYWAVTSGLMGTLGAEWLSPAQLLQLAVRGGQFAGVIATGGHFLSVSAGTRERRENPWRHRRLRIFPVDRPLPQLVAGLNLVQPVLLGSYASVLRLLSTEQESGRLHLHPKLVLSTAEAFRGQNARALSGPSGHPCARFMAVPSPATPPRAAGRAGSTSLKTG
;
A
#
# COMPACT_ATOMS: atom_id res chain seq x y z
N MET A 1 -26.28 -10.36 -20.62
CA MET A 1 -25.29 -9.65 -21.46
C MET A 1 -24.54 -8.68 -20.53
N VAL A 2 -23.39 -9.07 -19.97
CA VAL A 2 -22.60 -8.22 -19.07
C VAL A 2 -21.72 -7.36 -19.98
N THR A 3 -22.08 -6.11 -20.14
CA THR A 3 -21.26 -5.13 -20.86
C THR A 3 -19.92 -5.02 -20.17
N LEU A 4 -18.86 -5.55 -20.78
CA LEU A 4 -17.48 -5.34 -20.35
C LEU A 4 -17.20 -3.84 -20.50
N VAL A 5 -17.22 -3.13 -19.37
CA VAL A 5 -16.80 -1.74 -19.32
C VAL A 5 -15.37 -1.68 -19.81
N THR A 6 -15.13 -0.96 -20.90
CA THR A 6 -13.80 -0.81 -21.46
C THR A 6 -12.85 -0.15 -20.44
N PRO A 7 -11.55 -0.45 -20.44
CA PRO A 7 -10.58 0.14 -19.52
C PRO A 7 -10.62 1.67 -19.47
N ARG A 8 -10.95 2.34 -20.59
CA ARG A 8 -11.10 3.79 -20.68
C ARG A 8 -12.23 4.35 -19.79
N GLU A 9 -13.39 3.69 -19.71
CA GLU A 9 -14.50 4.15 -18.85
C GLU A 9 -14.27 3.85 -17.38
N ALA A 10 -13.56 2.77 -17.06
CA ALA A 10 -13.20 2.41 -15.69
C ALA A 10 -12.18 3.38 -15.06
N VAL A 11 -11.35 4.04 -15.86
CA VAL A 11 -10.38 5.05 -15.38
C VAL A 11 -11.07 6.29 -14.80
N LEU A 12 -12.28 6.60 -15.25
CA LEU A 12 -12.97 7.87 -14.94
C LEU A 12 -13.98 7.81 -13.78
N ARG A 13 -14.26 6.64 -13.21
CA ARG A 13 -15.33 6.46 -12.19
C ARG A 13 -14.81 5.75 -10.94
N GLY A 14 -14.03 6.44 -10.11
CA GLY A 14 -13.61 5.95 -8.79
C GLY A 14 -14.78 5.85 -7.80
N ARG A 15 -15.68 4.86 -7.96
CA ARG A 15 -16.77 4.61 -7.02
C ARG A 15 -16.42 3.45 -6.07
N ARG A 16 -17.02 3.45 -4.88
CA ARG A 16 -16.84 2.38 -3.86
C ARG A 16 -17.09 0.96 -4.40
N GLY A 17 -17.90 0.79 -5.45
CA GLY A 17 -18.10 -0.48 -6.14
C GLY A 17 -16.90 -0.99 -6.95
N ASP A 18 -15.94 -0.12 -7.26
CA ASP A 18 -14.79 -0.50 -8.09
C ASP A 18 -13.79 -1.39 -7.34
N ALA A 19 -13.64 -1.22 -6.03
CA ALA A 19 -12.79 -2.11 -5.22
C ALA A 19 -13.30 -3.56 -5.23
N VAL A 20 -14.61 -3.76 -5.15
CA VAL A 20 -15.23 -5.10 -5.25
C VAL A 20 -15.04 -5.69 -6.64
N ARG A 21 -15.17 -4.87 -7.70
CA ARG A 21 -14.91 -5.31 -9.08
C ARG A 21 -13.45 -5.70 -9.28
N VAL A 22 -12.51 -4.91 -8.77
CA VAL A 22 -11.06 -5.22 -8.83
C VAL A 22 -10.76 -6.50 -8.06
N TRP A 23 -11.31 -6.64 -6.86
CA TRP A 23 -11.19 -7.85 -6.05
C TRP A 23 -11.70 -9.10 -6.81
N TRP A 24 -12.90 -9.00 -7.38
CA TRP A 24 -13.52 -10.10 -8.12
C TRP A 24 -12.74 -10.46 -9.39
N ASP A 25 -12.27 -9.45 -10.15
CA ASP A 25 -11.41 -9.66 -11.32
C ASP A 25 -10.10 -10.35 -10.92
N ALA A 26 -9.41 -9.84 -9.90
CA ALA A 26 -8.17 -10.42 -9.40
C ALA A 26 -8.38 -11.87 -8.90
N PHE A 27 -9.44 -12.11 -8.13
CA PHE A 27 -9.80 -13.44 -7.65
C PHE A 27 -10.07 -14.43 -8.81
N ARG A 28 -10.84 -14.02 -9.79
CA ARG A 28 -11.13 -14.85 -10.98
C ARG A 28 -9.89 -15.16 -11.79
N VAL A 29 -9.04 -14.15 -12.00
CA VAL A 29 -7.79 -14.30 -12.76
C VAL A 29 -6.83 -15.23 -12.01
N HIS A 30 -6.70 -15.06 -10.69
CA HIS A 30 -5.86 -15.92 -9.86
C HIS A 30 -6.28 -17.41 -9.94
N ARG A 31 -7.58 -17.69 -9.92
CA ARG A 31 -8.12 -19.05 -10.07
C ARG A 31 -7.87 -19.69 -11.42
N ARG A 32 -7.56 -18.91 -12.45
CA ARG A 32 -7.20 -19.39 -13.80
C ARG A 32 -5.71 -19.74 -13.94
N GLY A 33 -4.92 -19.48 -12.89
CA GLY A 33 -3.50 -19.80 -12.83
C GLY A 33 -2.57 -18.67 -13.29
N GLN A 34 -1.27 -18.95 -13.20
CA GLN A 34 -0.21 -17.96 -13.36
C GLN A 34 -0.21 -17.29 -14.76
N ALA A 35 -0.46 -18.04 -15.82
CA ALA A 35 -0.53 -17.50 -17.17
C ALA A 35 -1.59 -16.40 -17.29
N ALA A 36 -2.79 -16.62 -16.75
CA ALA A 36 -3.85 -15.63 -16.76
C ALA A 36 -3.50 -14.37 -15.94
N VAL A 37 -2.72 -14.52 -14.85
CA VAL A 37 -2.20 -13.39 -14.06
C VAL A 37 -1.23 -12.57 -14.91
N HIS A 38 -0.27 -13.20 -15.58
CA HIS A 38 0.69 -12.53 -16.46
C HIS A 38 -0.01 -11.82 -17.64
N ASP A 39 -0.98 -12.46 -18.26
CA ASP A 39 -1.76 -11.84 -19.35
C ASP A 39 -2.50 -10.59 -18.85
N ARG A 40 -3.11 -10.67 -17.66
CA ARG A 40 -3.78 -9.52 -17.05
C ARG A 40 -2.81 -8.39 -16.67
N GLN A 41 -1.61 -8.73 -16.20
CA GLN A 41 -0.56 -7.75 -15.91
C GLN A 41 -0.11 -7.03 -17.18
N ARG A 42 0.18 -7.76 -18.26
CA ARG A 42 0.55 -7.19 -19.55
C ARG A 42 -0.53 -6.24 -20.09
N GLN A 43 -1.79 -6.69 -20.08
CA GLN A 43 -2.91 -5.88 -20.53
C GLN A 43 -3.02 -4.58 -19.72
N ARG A 44 -2.94 -4.65 -18.38
CA ARG A 44 -3.02 -3.47 -17.53
C ARG A 44 -1.84 -2.53 -17.71
N LEU A 45 -0.65 -3.07 -17.97
CA LEU A 45 0.53 -2.27 -18.28
C LEU A 45 0.35 -1.51 -19.59
N ALA A 46 -0.10 -2.18 -20.65
CA ALA A 46 -0.37 -1.55 -21.93
C ALA A 46 -1.41 -0.42 -21.82
N ASP A 47 -2.51 -0.67 -21.10
CA ASP A 47 -3.54 0.33 -20.82
C ASP A 47 -2.98 1.54 -20.05
N LEU A 48 -2.14 1.29 -19.04
CA LEU A 48 -1.52 2.34 -18.22
C LEU A 48 -0.56 3.21 -19.05
N VAL A 49 0.28 2.58 -19.87
CA VAL A 49 1.24 3.27 -20.74
C VAL A 49 0.50 4.12 -21.77
N ALA A 50 -0.54 3.59 -22.40
CA ALA A 50 -1.37 4.31 -23.35
C ALA A 50 -2.02 5.55 -22.69
N PHE A 51 -2.62 5.37 -21.52
CA PHE A 51 -3.22 6.45 -20.74
C PHE A 51 -2.20 7.52 -20.33
N ALA A 52 -1.02 7.11 -19.84
CA ALA A 52 0.03 8.04 -19.44
C ALA A 52 0.54 8.88 -20.63
N ARG A 53 0.73 8.27 -21.81
CA ARG A 53 1.09 8.98 -23.05
C ARG A 53 0.05 10.02 -23.47
N GLU A 54 -1.22 9.68 -23.34
CA GLU A 54 -2.31 10.55 -23.77
C GLU A 54 -2.47 11.77 -22.84
N HIS A 55 -2.33 11.56 -21.51
CA HIS A 55 -2.79 12.53 -20.51
C HIS A 55 -1.67 13.23 -19.73
N SER A 56 -0.41 12.74 -19.76
CA SER A 56 0.71 13.33 -19.05
C SER A 56 1.75 13.85 -20.05
N ALA A 57 2.14 15.13 -19.94
CA ALA A 57 3.15 15.73 -20.77
C ALA A 57 4.52 15.06 -20.57
N PHE A 58 4.88 14.77 -19.32
CA PHE A 58 6.11 14.07 -18.96
C PHE A 58 6.19 12.68 -19.61
N TYR A 59 5.16 11.85 -19.45
CA TYR A 59 5.18 10.50 -20.01
C TYR A 59 4.99 10.47 -21.51
N ARG A 60 4.31 11.44 -22.11
CA ARG A 60 4.25 11.59 -23.57
C ARG A 60 5.63 11.80 -24.16
N GLU A 61 6.44 12.63 -23.54
CA GLU A 61 7.82 12.88 -23.96
C GLU A 61 8.71 11.67 -23.70
N LEU A 62 8.68 11.13 -22.46
CA LEU A 62 9.50 10.01 -22.04
C LEU A 62 9.30 8.75 -22.91
N TYR A 63 8.06 8.53 -23.34
CA TYR A 63 7.70 7.33 -24.12
C TYR A 63 7.59 7.59 -25.63
N ARG A 64 8.09 8.73 -26.14
CA ARG A 64 7.94 9.16 -27.55
C ARG A 64 8.47 8.14 -28.54
N GLY A 65 9.63 7.54 -28.28
CA GLY A 65 10.28 6.56 -29.15
C GLY A 65 9.82 5.11 -28.98
N LEU A 66 8.91 4.85 -28.06
CA LEU A 66 8.49 3.49 -27.76
C LEU A 66 7.33 3.04 -28.67
N PRO A 67 7.24 1.73 -29.01
CA PRO A 67 6.11 1.18 -29.78
C PRO A 67 4.75 1.48 -29.14
N GLN A 68 3.69 1.32 -29.91
CA GLN A 68 2.34 1.27 -29.37
C GLN A 68 2.09 -0.09 -28.67
N GLY A 69 1.25 -0.11 -27.63
CA GLY A 69 0.83 -1.35 -26.99
C GLY A 69 1.91 -2.08 -26.19
N ILE A 70 2.83 -1.30 -25.56
CA ILE A 70 3.85 -1.89 -24.67
C ILE A 70 3.18 -2.63 -23.51
N ASP A 71 3.48 -3.89 -23.38
CA ASP A 71 3.02 -4.80 -22.35
C ASP A 71 4.16 -5.45 -21.53
N ASP A 72 5.40 -5.06 -21.81
CA ASP A 72 6.61 -5.46 -21.09
C ASP A 72 7.22 -4.26 -20.35
N VAL A 73 7.28 -4.35 -19.02
CA VAL A 73 7.82 -3.29 -18.16
C VAL A 73 9.31 -3.04 -18.38
N THR A 74 10.05 -4.04 -18.88
CA THR A 74 11.52 -3.93 -19.11
C THR A 74 11.85 -3.00 -20.27
N LEU A 75 10.89 -2.72 -21.15
CA LEU A 75 11.02 -1.79 -22.27
C LEU A 75 10.81 -0.33 -21.84
N LEU A 76 10.31 -0.09 -20.63
CA LEU A 76 10.05 1.26 -20.16
C LEU A 76 11.34 1.93 -19.66
N PRO A 77 11.58 3.21 -19.99
CA PRO A 77 12.68 3.98 -19.43
C PRO A 77 12.56 4.08 -17.90
N VAL A 78 13.69 3.91 -17.23
CA VAL A 78 13.76 4.09 -15.77
C VAL A 78 13.64 5.57 -15.43
N THR A 79 12.79 5.90 -14.47
CA THR A 79 12.65 7.23 -13.90
C THR A 79 12.97 7.21 -12.41
N ASP A 80 13.42 8.35 -11.89
CA ASP A 80 13.66 8.51 -10.47
C ASP A 80 12.80 9.65 -9.88
N LYS A 81 12.74 9.66 -8.56
CA LYS A 81 11.99 10.68 -7.82
C LYS A 81 12.46 12.09 -8.11
N ARG A 82 13.77 12.31 -8.34
CA ARG A 82 14.35 13.63 -8.58
C ARG A 82 13.84 14.19 -9.91
N GLN A 83 13.87 13.38 -10.97
CA GLN A 83 13.33 13.73 -12.28
C GLN A 83 11.85 14.09 -12.21
N LEU A 84 11.05 13.24 -11.54
CA LEU A 84 9.61 13.47 -11.38
C LEU A 84 9.30 14.75 -10.59
N MET A 85 10.05 15.03 -9.52
CA MET A 85 9.85 16.23 -8.72
C MET A 85 10.36 17.49 -9.42
N ALA A 86 11.41 17.40 -10.24
CA ALA A 86 11.90 18.55 -11.02
C ALA A 86 10.88 19.02 -12.09
N ARG A 87 10.09 18.10 -12.61
CA ARG A 87 9.08 18.34 -13.65
C ARG A 87 7.68 18.01 -13.14
N PHE A 88 7.40 18.27 -11.86
CA PHE A 88 6.16 17.82 -11.22
C PHE A 88 4.91 18.22 -12.00
N ASP A 89 4.84 19.44 -12.51
CA ASP A 89 3.65 19.97 -13.20
C ASP A 89 3.37 19.27 -14.54
N ASP A 90 4.37 18.60 -15.14
CA ASP A 90 4.22 17.81 -16.36
C ASP A 90 3.73 16.37 -16.09
N VAL A 91 3.85 15.88 -14.83
CA VAL A 91 3.59 14.48 -14.48
C VAL A 91 2.10 14.18 -14.30
N PRO A 92 1.30 15.00 -13.58
CA PRO A 92 -0.12 14.72 -13.37
C PRO A 92 -0.91 14.69 -14.68
N THR A 93 -1.98 13.88 -14.66
CA THR A 93 -2.95 13.81 -15.77
C THR A 93 -4.09 14.83 -15.63
N ASP A 94 -4.20 15.49 -14.48
CA ASP A 94 -5.13 16.58 -14.21
C ASP A 94 -4.34 17.90 -14.12
N PRO A 95 -4.54 18.85 -15.04
CA PRO A 95 -3.82 20.12 -15.06
C PRO A 95 -4.09 21.01 -13.83
N ALA A 96 -5.15 20.72 -13.07
CA ALA A 96 -5.39 21.43 -11.81
C ALA A 96 -4.43 20.99 -10.67
N VAL A 97 -3.65 19.94 -10.88
CA VAL A 97 -2.68 19.43 -9.92
C VAL A 97 -1.32 20.06 -10.22
N THR A 98 -1.02 21.19 -9.60
CA THR A 98 0.27 21.87 -9.73
C THR A 98 1.12 21.65 -8.47
N ARG A 99 2.43 21.73 -8.62
CA ARG A 99 3.38 21.60 -7.50
C ARG A 99 3.09 22.59 -6.38
N SER A 100 2.92 23.87 -6.72
CA SER A 100 2.62 24.92 -5.75
C SER A 100 1.34 24.60 -4.96
N ALA A 101 0.25 24.27 -5.65
CA ALA A 101 -1.02 23.95 -4.99
C ALA A 101 -0.92 22.72 -4.05
N VAL A 102 -0.14 21.70 -4.43
CA VAL A 102 0.08 20.52 -3.60
C VAL A 102 0.99 20.87 -2.42
N GLU A 103 2.05 21.66 -2.59
CA GLU A 103 2.93 22.13 -1.51
C GLU A 103 2.16 22.98 -0.49
N ASP A 104 1.30 23.90 -0.93
CA ASP A 104 0.43 24.71 -0.07
C ASP A 104 -0.57 23.83 0.70
N PHE A 105 -1.07 22.76 0.07
CA PHE A 105 -1.95 21.83 0.74
C PHE A 105 -1.25 21.04 1.83
N VAL A 106 -0.04 20.54 1.60
CA VAL A 106 0.70 19.73 2.58
C VAL A 106 1.43 20.56 3.63
N ALA A 107 1.53 21.87 3.46
CA ALA A 107 2.04 22.79 4.49
C ALA A 107 1.12 22.85 5.72
N ASP A 108 -0.18 22.57 5.56
CA ASP A 108 -1.16 22.58 6.65
C ASP A 108 -1.41 21.15 7.20
N PRO A 109 -0.93 20.81 8.40
CA PRO A 109 -1.18 19.49 9.02
C PRO A 109 -2.67 19.21 9.26
N ALA A 110 -3.52 20.24 9.38
CA ALA A 110 -4.96 20.07 9.57
C ALA A 110 -5.65 19.51 8.31
N ARG A 111 -4.95 19.49 7.18
CA ARG A 111 -5.42 18.91 5.92
C ARG A 111 -5.06 17.42 5.76
N ILE A 112 -4.32 16.80 6.69
CA ILE A 112 -4.03 15.37 6.66
C ILE A 112 -5.34 14.57 6.55
N GLY A 113 -5.43 13.72 5.53
CA GLY A 113 -6.61 12.92 5.22
C GLY A 113 -7.80 13.68 4.64
N LYS A 114 -7.69 14.99 4.40
CA LYS A 114 -8.66 15.74 3.59
C LYS A 114 -8.41 15.52 2.11
N ARG A 115 -9.39 15.84 1.28
CA ARG A 115 -9.28 15.77 -0.18
C ARG A 115 -8.66 17.05 -0.72
N PHE A 116 -7.57 16.93 -1.46
CA PHE A 116 -7.03 17.99 -2.30
C PHE A 116 -7.91 18.14 -3.54
N ALA A 117 -8.24 19.38 -3.91
CA ALA A 117 -9.15 19.70 -5.01
C ALA A 117 -10.48 18.91 -5.00
N GLY A 118 -10.94 18.50 -3.82
CA GLY A 118 -12.18 17.72 -3.65
C GLY A 118 -12.11 16.26 -4.15
N LYS A 119 -10.99 15.83 -4.75
CA LYS A 119 -10.86 14.55 -5.45
C LYS A 119 -9.76 13.65 -4.90
N TYR A 120 -8.58 14.20 -4.57
CA TYR A 120 -7.35 13.45 -4.39
C TYR A 120 -6.95 13.31 -2.93
N LEU A 121 -6.30 12.19 -2.60
CA LEU A 121 -5.50 12.07 -1.40
C LEU A 121 -4.06 12.49 -1.73
N VAL A 122 -3.46 13.34 -0.90
CA VAL A 122 -2.05 13.70 -1.03
C VAL A 122 -1.23 12.93 -0.01
N ALA A 123 -0.13 12.35 -0.48
CA ALA A 123 0.86 11.70 0.35
C ALA A 123 2.26 12.24 0.06
N THR A 124 3.12 12.22 1.09
CA THR A 124 4.50 12.67 0.98
C THR A 124 5.48 11.63 1.51
N THR A 125 6.73 11.68 1.05
CA THR A 125 7.82 10.93 1.69
C THR A 125 8.53 11.79 2.73
N ALA A 126 9.27 11.15 3.65
CA ALA A 126 10.03 11.84 4.70
C ALA A 126 11.17 12.73 4.17
N GLY A 127 11.60 12.55 2.91
CA GLY A 127 12.65 13.39 2.32
C GLY A 127 14.08 13.09 2.78
N THR A 128 14.32 11.96 3.46
CA THR A 128 15.63 11.56 4.00
C THR A 128 16.75 11.47 2.95
N THR A 129 16.40 11.39 1.66
CA THR A 129 17.34 11.32 0.52
C THR A 129 17.45 12.64 -0.24
N GLY A 130 17.09 13.78 0.37
CA GLY A 130 17.14 15.13 -0.20
C GLY A 130 15.77 15.65 -0.60
N ALA A 131 15.22 15.30 -1.76
CA ALA A 131 13.93 15.82 -2.19
C ALA A 131 12.74 15.09 -1.54
N ARG A 132 11.78 15.86 -1.01
CA ARG A 132 10.50 15.34 -0.57
C ARG A 132 9.67 14.92 -1.79
N GLY A 133 9.18 13.68 -1.79
CA GLY A 133 8.27 13.23 -2.86
C GLY A 133 6.85 13.65 -2.55
N LEU A 134 6.14 14.15 -3.57
CA LEU A 134 4.72 14.48 -3.53
C LEU A 134 3.96 13.47 -4.40
N PHE A 135 2.92 12.88 -3.85
CA PHE A 135 2.08 11.88 -4.52
C PHE A 135 0.62 12.27 -4.41
N VAL A 136 -0.04 12.36 -5.55
CA VAL A 136 -1.45 12.70 -5.66
C VAL A 136 -2.20 11.46 -6.14
N LEU A 137 -3.09 10.94 -5.31
CA LEU A 137 -3.72 9.63 -5.46
C LEU A 137 -5.23 9.82 -5.61
N ASP A 138 -5.79 9.32 -6.70
CA ASP A 138 -7.21 9.36 -6.98
C ASP A 138 -8.02 8.23 -6.30
N ASP A 139 -9.33 8.25 -6.44
CA ASP A 139 -10.19 7.19 -5.91
C ASP A 139 -9.99 5.84 -6.62
N ARG A 140 -9.46 5.86 -7.86
CA ARG A 140 -9.15 4.63 -8.57
C ARG A 140 -7.93 3.92 -7.99
N TYR A 141 -6.85 4.65 -7.69
CA TYR A 141 -5.71 4.08 -6.96
C TYR A 141 -6.20 3.36 -5.69
N TRP A 142 -7.12 4.00 -4.99
CA TRP A 142 -7.67 3.47 -3.75
C TRP A 142 -8.51 2.21 -3.96
N ALA A 143 -9.35 2.20 -5.00
CA ALA A 143 -10.14 1.04 -5.38
C ALA A 143 -9.26 -0.15 -5.79
N VAL A 144 -8.22 0.09 -6.60
CA VAL A 144 -7.28 -0.95 -7.03
C VAL A 144 -6.50 -1.52 -5.85
N THR A 145 -5.92 -0.64 -5.02
CA THR A 145 -5.14 -1.08 -3.84
C THR A 145 -6.01 -1.86 -2.86
N SER A 146 -7.21 -1.36 -2.55
CA SER A 146 -8.14 -2.03 -1.63
C SER A 146 -8.63 -3.38 -2.17
N GLY A 147 -8.92 -3.45 -3.48
CA GLY A 147 -9.32 -4.70 -4.13
C GLY A 147 -8.24 -5.76 -4.11
N LEU A 148 -6.99 -5.39 -4.44
CA LEU A 148 -5.84 -6.29 -4.38
C LEU A 148 -5.52 -6.72 -2.95
N MET A 149 -5.58 -5.81 -1.99
CA MET A 149 -5.41 -6.15 -0.56
C MET A 149 -6.48 -7.12 -0.07
N GLY A 150 -7.73 -6.97 -0.55
CA GLY A 150 -8.81 -7.93 -0.28
C GLY A 150 -8.51 -9.32 -0.82
N THR A 151 -7.91 -9.44 -2.01
CA THR A 151 -7.50 -10.73 -2.59
C THR A 151 -6.44 -11.40 -1.73
N LEU A 152 -5.38 -10.66 -1.36
CA LEU A 152 -4.33 -11.17 -0.50
C LEU A 152 -4.87 -11.57 0.89
N GLY A 153 -5.77 -10.77 1.47
CA GLY A 153 -6.41 -11.08 2.74
C GLY A 153 -7.22 -12.38 2.69
N ALA A 154 -7.91 -12.64 1.58
CA ALA A 154 -8.65 -13.89 1.39
C ALA A 154 -7.75 -15.13 1.24
N GLU A 155 -6.52 -14.98 0.75
CA GLU A 155 -5.53 -16.05 0.70
C GLU A 155 -4.87 -16.32 2.06
N TRP A 156 -4.72 -15.27 2.87
CA TRP A 156 -3.98 -15.36 4.14
C TRP A 156 -4.85 -15.77 5.33
N LEU A 157 -6.14 -15.51 5.26
CA LEU A 157 -7.07 -15.76 6.34
C LEU A 157 -7.99 -16.92 5.99
N SER A 158 -8.09 -17.90 6.91
CA SER A 158 -9.09 -18.96 6.78
C SER A 158 -10.50 -18.39 6.92
N PRO A 159 -11.55 -19.09 6.43
CA PRO A 159 -12.93 -18.69 6.62
C PRO A 159 -13.31 -18.43 8.08
N ALA A 160 -12.78 -19.24 9.00
CA ALA A 160 -12.98 -19.06 10.44
C ALA A 160 -12.34 -17.77 10.96
N GLN A 161 -11.14 -17.39 10.46
CA GLN A 161 -10.48 -16.13 10.82
C GLN A 161 -11.22 -14.93 10.23
N LEU A 162 -11.73 -15.04 9.00
CA LEU A 162 -12.59 -14.01 8.41
C LEU A 162 -13.87 -13.78 9.21
N LEU A 163 -14.51 -14.89 9.66
CA LEU A 163 -15.66 -14.80 10.54
C LEU A 163 -15.31 -14.15 11.88
N GLN A 164 -14.19 -14.52 12.49
CA GLN A 164 -13.70 -13.89 13.73
C GLN A 164 -13.41 -12.41 13.56
N LEU A 165 -12.85 -12.00 12.41
CA LEU A 165 -12.69 -10.60 12.04
C LEU A 165 -14.03 -9.85 12.03
N ALA A 166 -15.05 -10.45 11.42
CA ALA A 166 -16.38 -9.88 11.36
C ALA A 166 -17.04 -9.78 12.75
N VAL A 167 -17.00 -10.89 13.54
CA VAL A 167 -17.59 -10.96 14.87
C VAL A 167 -16.91 -10.02 15.87
N ARG A 168 -15.57 -9.97 15.88
CA ARG A 168 -14.79 -9.04 16.71
C ARG A 168 -14.83 -7.60 16.22
N GLY A 169 -15.62 -7.31 15.21
CA GLY A 169 -15.84 -5.98 14.71
C GLY A 169 -14.67 -5.41 13.91
N GLY A 170 -13.67 -6.22 13.51
CA GLY A 170 -12.60 -5.80 12.62
C GLY A 170 -11.78 -4.61 13.15
N GLN A 171 -11.45 -4.58 14.44
CA GLN A 171 -10.63 -3.51 15.02
C GLN A 171 -9.22 -3.55 14.42
N PHE A 172 -8.81 -2.43 13.85
CA PHE A 172 -7.49 -2.24 13.27
C PHE A 172 -6.71 -1.19 14.06
N ALA A 173 -5.48 -1.51 14.44
CA ALA A 173 -4.54 -0.55 14.99
C ALA A 173 -3.36 -0.35 14.04
N GLY A 174 -3.08 0.90 13.69
CA GLY A 174 -1.88 1.32 12.97
C GLY A 174 -0.93 2.07 13.89
N VAL A 175 0.28 1.57 14.11
CA VAL A 175 1.35 2.31 14.81
C VAL A 175 2.27 2.90 13.74
N ILE A 176 2.10 4.19 13.44
CA ILE A 176 2.64 4.84 12.25
C ILE A 176 3.09 6.27 12.53
N ALA A 177 3.95 6.82 11.66
CA ALA A 177 4.33 8.22 11.71
C ALA A 177 3.12 9.13 11.40
N THR A 178 2.90 10.15 12.24
CA THR A 178 1.73 11.04 12.16
C THR A 178 2.07 12.52 11.92
N GLY A 179 3.35 12.90 12.02
CA GLY A 179 3.80 14.30 11.91
C GLY A 179 3.82 14.90 10.50
N GLY A 180 3.14 14.31 9.51
CA GLY A 180 3.09 14.82 8.14
C GLY A 180 2.10 14.06 7.27
N HIS A 181 2.00 14.47 6.01
CA HIS A 181 1.11 13.83 5.01
C HIS A 181 1.67 12.48 4.50
N PHE A 182 2.17 11.61 5.40
CA PHE A 182 2.61 10.27 5.01
C PHE A 182 1.43 9.43 4.55
N LEU A 183 1.67 8.50 3.60
CA LEU A 183 0.59 7.72 2.98
C LEU A 183 -0.28 7.00 4.02
N SER A 184 0.32 6.34 5.00
CA SER A 184 -0.40 5.54 6.00
C SER A 184 -1.34 6.39 6.86
N VAL A 185 -0.86 7.55 7.37
CA VAL A 185 -1.68 8.43 8.21
C VAL A 185 -2.72 9.19 7.38
N SER A 186 -2.37 9.64 6.17
CA SER A 186 -3.31 10.32 5.27
C SER A 186 -4.45 9.39 4.88
N ALA A 187 -4.12 8.15 4.50
CA ALA A 187 -5.08 7.11 4.17
C ALA A 187 -5.97 6.71 5.36
N GLY A 188 -5.37 6.42 6.50
CA GLY A 188 -6.11 6.03 7.70
C GLY A 188 -7.01 7.14 8.22
N THR A 189 -6.56 8.40 8.18
CA THR A 189 -7.35 9.55 8.59
C THR A 189 -8.50 9.80 7.62
N ARG A 190 -8.28 9.67 6.31
CA ARG A 190 -9.34 9.73 5.30
C ARG A 190 -10.39 8.66 5.52
N GLU A 191 -9.98 7.40 5.68
CA GLU A 191 -10.89 6.29 5.95
C GLU A 191 -11.77 6.54 7.20
N ARG A 192 -11.18 7.07 8.25
CA ARG A 192 -11.93 7.42 9.47
C ARG A 192 -12.92 8.55 9.26
N ARG A 193 -12.59 9.52 8.40
CA ARG A 193 -13.47 10.67 8.09
C ARG A 193 -14.64 10.28 7.18
N GLU A 194 -14.35 9.50 6.13
CA GLU A 194 -15.33 9.20 5.09
C GLU A 194 -16.19 7.96 5.41
N ASN A 195 -15.77 7.15 6.38
CA ASN A 195 -16.48 5.92 6.76
C ASN A 195 -16.77 5.89 8.27
N PRO A 196 -18.04 6.14 8.70
CA PRO A 196 -18.43 6.13 10.12
C PRO A 196 -18.11 4.80 10.84
N TRP A 197 -18.18 3.67 10.11
CA TRP A 197 -17.85 2.36 10.67
C TRP A 197 -16.33 2.26 10.96
N ARG A 198 -15.47 2.76 10.07
CA ARG A 198 -14.01 2.83 10.26
C ARG A 198 -13.60 3.83 11.33
N HIS A 199 -14.36 4.91 11.50
CA HIS A 199 -14.08 5.89 12.54
C HIS A 199 -13.93 5.28 13.94
N ARG A 200 -14.79 4.31 14.28
CA ARG A 200 -14.77 3.63 15.58
C ARG A 200 -13.76 2.48 15.67
N ARG A 201 -13.37 1.90 14.55
CA ARG A 201 -12.61 0.63 14.50
C ARG A 201 -11.16 0.76 14.04
N LEU A 202 -10.81 1.85 13.36
CA LEU A 202 -9.45 2.17 13.00
C LEU A 202 -8.83 3.10 14.02
N ARG A 203 -7.84 2.61 14.76
CA ARG A 203 -7.05 3.38 15.71
C ARG A 203 -5.67 3.66 15.14
N ILE A 204 -5.25 4.91 15.18
CA ILE A 204 -3.91 5.35 14.76
C ILE A 204 -3.16 5.77 16.00
N PHE A 205 -2.03 5.13 16.24
CA PHE A 205 -1.10 5.45 17.30
C PHE A 205 0.15 6.10 16.68
N PRO A 206 0.54 7.30 17.13
CA PRO A 206 1.80 7.91 16.73
C PRO A 206 2.98 7.03 17.14
N VAL A 207 3.91 6.78 16.20
CA VAL A 207 5.09 5.93 16.44
C VAL A 207 6.07 6.52 17.43
N ASP A 208 6.07 7.84 17.60
CA ASP A 208 6.88 8.62 18.53
C ASP A 208 6.29 8.71 19.95
N ARG A 209 5.12 8.08 20.18
CA ARG A 209 4.53 7.99 21.51
C ARG A 209 5.45 7.13 22.41
N PRO A 210 5.64 7.52 23.71
CA PRO A 210 6.38 6.70 24.67
C PRO A 210 5.88 5.25 24.73
N LEU A 211 6.79 4.28 24.67
CA LEU A 211 6.48 2.86 24.57
C LEU A 211 5.48 2.37 25.63
N PRO A 212 5.57 2.75 26.91
CA PRO A 212 4.58 2.33 27.93
C PRO A 212 3.15 2.81 27.62
N GLN A 213 3.00 4.04 27.07
CA GLN A 213 1.69 4.57 26.67
C GLN A 213 1.16 3.86 25.42
N LEU A 214 2.04 3.50 24.49
CA LEU A 214 1.68 2.72 23.30
C LEU A 214 1.18 1.34 23.71
N VAL A 215 1.90 0.63 24.59
CA VAL A 215 1.55 -0.66 25.15
C VAL A 215 0.19 -0.62 25.85
N ALA A 216 -0.01 0.35 26.75
CA ALA A 216 -1.28 0.54 27.44
C ALA A 216 -2.45 0.78 26.47
N GLY A 217 -2.24 1.64 25.47
CA GLY A 217 -3.25 1.93 24.44
C GLY A 217 -3.59 0.71 23.58
N LEU A 218 -2.60 -0.10 23.21
CA LEU A 218 -2.81 -1.33 22.44
C LEU A 218 -3.52 -2.40 23.27
N ASN A 219 -3.13 -2.55 24.55
CA ASN A 219 -3.80 -3.47 25.48
C ASN A 219 -5.29 -3.11 25.66
N LEU A 220 -5.64 -1.83 25.67
CA LEU A 220 -7.03 -1.37 25.76
C LEU A 220 -7.82 -1.67 24.48
N VAL A 221 -7.20 -1.47 23.30
CA VAL A 221 -7.88 -1.61 22.00
C VAL A 221 -8.04 -3.06 21.58
N GLN A 222 -7.10 -3.96 21.93
CA GLN A 222 -7.08 -5.38 21.53
C GLN A 222 -7.32 -5.56 20.02
N PRO A 223 -6.45 -5.02 19.15
CA PRO A 223 -6.70 -5.04 17.72
C PRO A 223 -6.67 -6.44 17.15
N VAL A 224 -7.57 -6.72 16.21
CA VAL A 224 -7.58 -7.97 15.43
C VAL A 224 -6.59 -7.87 14.27
N LEU A 225 -6.38 -6.65 13.75
CA LEU A 225 -5.39 -6.32 12.74
C LEU A 225 -4.42 -5.28 13.32
N LEU A 226 -3.12 -5.58 13.26
CA LEU A 226 -2.06 -4.66 13.70
C LEU A 226 -1.15 -4.34 12.51
N GLY A 227 -1.04 -3.06 12.16
CA GLY A 227 -0.12 -2.58 11.12
C GLY A 227 0.96 -1.69 11.71
N SER A 228 2.23 -1.91 11.34
CA SER A 228 3.34 -1.05 11.77
C SER A 228 4.61 -1.28 10.94
N TYR A 229 5.67 -0.56 11.27
CA TYR A 229 7.02 -0.78 10.76
C TYR A 229 7.65 -2.01 11.41
N ALA A 230 8.55 -2.71 10.70
CA ALA A 230 9.20 -3.91 11.23
C ALA A 230 10.00 -3.64 12.51
N SER A 231 10.66 -2.48 12.60
CA SER A 231 11.38 -2.03 13.80
C SER A 231 10.46 -1.91 15.01
N VAL A 232 9.28 -1.31 14.84
CA VAL A 232 8.28 -1.15 15.90
C VAL A 232 7.65 -2.49 16.29
N LEU A 233 7.36 -3.35 15.31
CA LEU A 233 6.83 -4.69 15.59
C LEU A 233 7.82 -5.53 16.42
N ARG A 234 9.13 -5.35 16.23
CA ARG A 234 10.15 -5.99 17.08
C ARG A 234 10.07 -5.49 18.53
N LEU A 235 9.96 -4.17 18.73
CA LEU A 235 9.78 -3.61 20.08
C LEU A 235 8.52 -4.15 20.76
N LEU A 236 7.40 -4.19 20.04
CA LEU A 236 6.15 -4.73 20.55
C LEU A 236 6.25 -6.24 20.85
N SER A 237 7.05 -7.01 20.07
CA SER A 237 7.30 -8.42 20.36
C SER A 237 8.04 -8.60 21.70
N THR A 238 9.05 -7.76 21.98
CA THR A 238 9.77 -7.78 23.26
C THR A 238 8.84 -7.42 24.43
N GLU A 239 7.92 -6.48 24.25
CA GLU A 239 6.90 -6.13 25.25
C GLU A 239 5.92 -7.28 25.49
N GLN A 240 5.56 -8.02 24.45
CA GLN A 240 4.72 -9.21 24.54
C GLN A 240 5.44 -10.35 25.29
N GLU A 241 6.71 -10.62 24.95
CA GLU A 241 7.55 -11.63 25.62
C GLU A 241 7.78 -11.33 27.09
N SER A 242 7.90 -10.04 27.46
CA SER A 242 8.03 -9.61 28.85
C SER A 242 6.72 -9.59 29.65
N GLY A 243 5.61 -9.93 29.00
CA GLY A 243 4.28 -9.95 29.65
C GLY A 243 3.70 -8.57 29.92
N ARG A 244 4.23 -7.47 29.34
CA ARG A 244 3.65 -6.14 29.44
C ARG A 244 2.60 -5.86 28.36
N LEU A 245 2.78 -6.47 27.18
CA LEU A 245 1.81 -6.41 26.09
C LEU A 245 1.05 -7.73 26.01
N HIS A 246 -0.28 -7.69 25.84
CA HIS A 246 -1.15 -8.87 25.81
C HIS A 246 -2.05 -8.79 24.56
N LEU A 247 -1.46 -8.99 23.37
CA LEU A 247 -2.21 -8.92 22.11
C LEU A 247 -2.36 -10.30 21.46
N HIS A 248 -3.50 -10.48 20.77
CA HIS A 248 -3.79 -11.70 20.00
C HIS A 248 -4.33 -11.32 18.61
N PRO A 249 -3.56 -10.56 17.78
CA PRO A 249 -3.99 -10.16 16.45
C PRO A 249 -4.10 -11.38 15.53
N LYS A 250 -5.06 -11.36 14.62
CA LYS A 250 -5.23 -12.40 13.59
C LYS A 250 -4.39 -12.11 12.36
N LEU A 251 -4.02 -10.84 12.16
CA LEU A 251 -3.14 -10.42 11.08
C LEU A 251 -2.24 -9.28 11.55
N VAL A 252 -0.94 -9.44 11.30
CA VAL A 252 0.06 -8.38 11.49
C VAL A 252 0.61 -7.98 10.13
N LEU A 253 0.56 -6.68 9.84
CA LEU A 253 1.06 -6.10 8.59
C LEU A 253 2.32 -5.29 8.87
N SER A 254 3.44 -5.71 8.28
CA SER A 254 4.66 -4.91 8.27
C SER A 254 4.69 -4.03 7.02
N THR A 255 4.96 -2.74 7.19
CA THR A 255 5.03 -1.76 6.11
C THR A 255 6.38 -1.06 6.08
N ALA A 256 6.82 -0.61 4.89
CA ALA A 256 8.03 0.17 4.65
C ALA A 256 9.38 -0.52 4.96
N GLU A 257 9.40 -1.57 5.74
CA GLU A 257 10.59 -2.31 6.13
C GLU A 257 10.36 -3.82 5.95
N ALA A 258 11.41 -4.56 5.54
CA ALA A 258 11.34 -6.02 5.47
C ALA A 258 11.34 -6.62 6.89
N PHE A 259 10.30 -7.35 7.22
CA PHE A 259 10.19 -8.06 8.49
C PHE A 259 10.62 -9.53 8.31
N ARG A 260 11.69 -9.96 8.96
CA ARG A 260 12.20 -11.33 8.90
C ARG A 260 11.93 -12.10 10.20
N GLY A 261 11.32 -13.19 10.07
CA GLY A 261 10.90 -14.44 10.71
C GLY A 261 11.00 -14.69 12.22
N GLN A 262 12.00 -14.34 12.97
CA GLN A 262 12.07 -14.80 14.36
C GLN A 262 11.16 -14.06 15.35
N ASN A 263 10.99 -12.78 15.17
CA ASN A 263 10.15 -11.93 16.03
C ASN A 263 8.64 -12.01 15.70
N ALA A 264 8.31 -12.68 14.60
CA ALA A 264 6.92 -12.88 14.17
C ALA A 264 6.13 -13.79 15.11
N ARG A 265 6.82 -14.74 15.73
CA ARG A 265 6.19 -15.75 16.61
C ARG A 265 5.71 -15.17 17.95
N ALA A 266 6.39 -14.18 18.49
CA ALA A 266 6.05 -13.58 19.78
C ALA A 266 4.68 -12.90 19.77
N LEU A 267 4.28 -12.27 18.64
CA LEU A 267 2.95 -11.67 18.49
C LEU A 267 1.85 -12.67 18.14
N SER A 268 2.20 -13.96 17.94
CA SER A 268 1.26 -15.00 17.51
C SER A 268 0.56 -15.73 18.68
N GLY A 269 0.93 -15.50 19.92
CA GLY A 269 0.35 -16.15 21.12
C GLY A 269 0.82 -17.61 21.34
N PRO A 270 0.57 -18.18 22.55
CA PRO A 270 1.14 -19.46 22.99
C PRO A 270 0.59 -20.71 22.28
N SER A 271 -0.44 -20.62 21.49
CA SER A 271 -1.09 -21.76 20.81
C SER A 271 -0.38 -22.26 19.56
N GLY A 272 0.81 -21.75 19.23
CA GLY A 272 1.65 -22.27 18.12
C GLY A 272 1.04 -22.22 16.70
N HIS A 273 -0.24 -21.86 16.56
CA HIS A 273 -0.82 -21.61 15.27
C HIS A 273 -0.33 -20.25 14.75
N PRO A 274 0.08 -20.14 13.48
CA PRO A 274 0.49 -18.88 12.88
C PRO A 274 -0.73 -17.94 12.81
N CYS A 275 -1.10 -17.34 13.94
CA CYS A 275 -2.21 -16.39 14.03
C CYS A 275 -1.89 -15.05 13.36
N ALA A 276 -0.63 -14.83 13.00
CA ALA A 276 -0.18 -13.61 12.35
C ALA A 276 0.58 -13.95 11.07
N ARG A 277 0.12 -13.47 9.93
CA ARG A 277 0.90 -13.44 8.70
C ARG A 277 1.51 -12.06 8.54
N PHE A 278 2.77 -12.02 8.17
CA PHE A 278 3.52 -10.79 7.96
C PHE A 278 3.56 -10.49 6.48
N MET A 279 3.14 -9.31 6.12
CA MET A 279 3.33 -8.76 4.78
C MET A 279 4.21 -7.52 4.86
N ALA A 280 5.35 -7.56 4.18
CA ALA A 280 6.03 -6.34 3.80
C ALA A 280 5.28 -5.77 2.58
N VAL A 281 4.52 -4.70 2.76
CA VAL A 281 4.08 -3.88 1.64
C VAL A 281 5.30 -3.11 1.16
N PRO A 282 5.83 -3.37 -0.05
CA PRO A 282 6.96 -2.61 -0.55
C PRO A 282 6.61 -1.12 -0.54
N SER A 283 7.47 -0.32 0.06
CA SER A 283 7.40 1.12 -0.18
C SER A 283 7.64 1.35 -1.68
N PRO A 284 6.90 2.23 -2.35
CA PRO A 284 7.12 2.53 -3.75
C PRO A 284 8.54 3.05 -4.08
N ALA A 285 9.40 3.20 -3.08
CA ALA A 285 10.76 3.70 -3.20
C ALA A 285 11.86 2.63 -3.25
N THR A 286 11.56 1.33 -3.17
CA THR A 286 12.60 0.27 -3.16
C THR A 286 12.45 -0.60 -4.40
N PRO A 287 13.33 -0.49 -5.41
CA PRO A 287 13.36 -1.44 -6.53
C PRO A 287 13.70 -2.85 -6.00
N PRO A 288 13.17 -3.92 -6.60
CA PRO A 288 13.56 -5.28 -6.24
C PRO A 288 15.05 -5.45 -6.49
N ARG A 289 15.79 -5.88 -5.47
CA ARG A 289 17.18 -6.33 -5.65
C ARG A 289 17.18 -7.46 -6.67
N ALA A 290 17.88 -7.26 -7.77
CA ALA A 290 18.15 -8.31 -8.74
C ALA A 290 18.76 -9.52 -7.99
N ALA A 291 18.12 -10.68 -8.13
CA ALA A 291 18.64 -11.93 -7.60
C ALA A 291 19.97 -12.21 -8.32
N GLY A 292 21.08 -12.06 -7.59
CA GLY A 292 22.40 -12.38 -8.10
C GLY A 292 22.42 -13.84 -8.53
N ARG A 293 22.75 -14.09 -9.79
CA ARG A 293 23.10 -15.42 -10.30
C ARG A 293 24.25 -15.95 -9.44
N ALA A 294 23.98 -16.98 -8.68
CA ALA A 294 25.03 -17.79 -8.07
C ALA A 294 25.78 -18.48 -9.20
N GLY A 295 26.97 -17.99 -9.53
CA GLY A 295 27.90 -18.64 -10.43
C GLY A 295 28.38 -19.92 -9.78
N SER A 296 28.00 -21.06 -10.33
CA SER A 296 28.61 -22.35 -10.00
C SER A 296 29.98 -22.43 -10.65
N THR A 297 31.02 -22.17 -9.89
CA THR A 297 32.41 -22.49 -10.29
C THR A 297 32.68 -23.93 -9.89
N SER A 298 32.60 -24.82 -10.86
CA SER A 298 33.12 -26.21 -10.71
C SER A 298 34.65 -26.18 -10.77
N LEU A 299 35.31 -26.38 -9.67
CA LEU A 299 36.71 -26.73 -9.62
C LEU A 299 36.84 -28.20 -10.07
N LYS A 300 37.41 -28.42 -11.26
CA LYS A 300 37.98 -29.70 -11.65
C LYS A 300 39.41 -29.73 -11.09
N THR A 301 39.64 -30.66 -10.18
CA THR A 301 40.97 -31.13 -9.81
C THR A 301 41.41 -32.17 -10.83
N GLY A 302 42.56 -31.93 -11.50
CA GLY A 302 43.40 -32.89 -12.17
C GLY A 302 44.69 -33.03 -11.36
#